data_cf6a9f7d339175c471724593005b0b12
#
_entry.id   cf6a9f7d339175c471724593005b0b12
#
_cell.length_a   1.000
_cell.length_b   1.000
_cell.length_c   1.000
_cell.angle_alpha   90.00
_cell.angle_beta   90.00
_cell.angle_gamma   90.00
#
_symmetry.space_group_name_H-M   'P 1'
#
loop_
_entity.id
_entity.type
_entity.pdbx_description
1 polymer ?
#
loop_
_entity_poly.entity_id
_entity_poly.type
_entity_poly.pdbx_seq_one_letter_code
_entity_poly.pdbx_strand_id
1 'polypeptide(L)'
;QPGHENSPINLAGISFGGVIVLKACLDSFLLQQPPKSVIVFGTSYDVKNSMKFIYNGRIDHNGNIIKLTPDPWGVIVLLHNYLNQVDVGYPTTGVQKVLQLMVRDQEDQAQDLIEDLVGQEKVLIKDIIKLNMPDELNRIMDIIFQDCADQIENFSPKYWCKNINNEVYIMHGMHDTLSPFTESIKLDNDLSNSHLFISGIFKHRVLSSEISIFSKWKETLKTILFLSQYYRGGLLP
;
A
#
# COMPACT_ATOMS: atom_id res chain seq x y z
N GLN A 1 -26.00 8.65 14.00
CA GLN A 1 -27.22 9.37 13.54
C GLN A 1 -28.42 8.48 13.86
N PRO A 2 -29.47 8.99 14.50
CA PRO A 2 -30.68 8.20 14.77
C PRO A 2 -31.30 7.73 13.45
N GLY A 3 -31.63 6.44 13.34
CA GLY A 3 -32.26 5.85 12.16
C GLY A 3 -31.36 5.01 11.24
N HIS A 4 -30.04 4.90 11.52
CA HIS A 4 -29.12 4.07 10.72
C HIS A 4 -28.58 2.86 11.47
N GLU A 5 -29.09 2.55 12.65
CA GLU A 5 -28.61 1.46 13.52
C GLU A 5 -28.67 0.07 12.89
N ASN A 6 -29.50 -0.13 11.85
CA ASN A 6 -29.63 -1.39 11.10
C ASN A 6 -29.30 -1.26 9.61
N SER A 7 -28.63 -0.17 9.19
CA SER A 7 -28.26 -0.04 7.78
C SER A 7 -27.07 -0.93 7.46
N PRO A 8 -27.07 -1.66 6.33
CA PRO A 8 -25.92 -2.46 5.93
C PRO A 8 -24.69 -1.57 5.72
N ILE A 9 -23.55 -1.98 6.28
CA ILE A 9 -22.28 -1.27 6.16
C ILE A 9 -21.45 -1.93 5.07
N ASN A 10 -20.87 -1.12 4.19
CA ASN A 10 -19.80 -1.55 3.27
C ASN A 10 -18.50 -0.90 3.73
N LEU A 11 -17.40 -1.66 3.68
CA LEU A 11 -16.07 -1.17 4.04
C LEU A 11 -15.21 -0.99 2.80
N ALA A 12 -14.45 0.10 2.77
CA ALA A 12 -13.50 0.37 1.69
C ALA A 12 -12.13 0.77 2.25
N GLY A 13 -11.05 0.22 1.70
CA GLY A 13 -9.68 0.54 2.08
C GLY A 13 -8.77 0.70 0.87
N ILE A 14 -7.90 1.72 0.90
CA ILE A 14 -6.93 1.99 -0.16
C ILE A 14 -5.53 1.82 0.41
N SER A 15 -4.62 1.18 -0.36
CA SER A 15 -3.23 0.99 0.04
C SER A 15 -3.14 0.29 1.40
N PHE A 16 -2.34 0.81 2.35
CA PHE A 16 -2.28 0.30 3.71
C PHE A 16 -3.62 0.34 4.45
N GLY A 17 -4.51 1.28 4.11
CA GLY A 17 -5.90 1.31 4.60
C GLY A 17 -6.68 0.04 4.24
N GLY A 18 -6.34 -0.63 3.14
CA GLY A 18 -6.89 -1.95 2.80
C GLY A 18 -6.50 -3.03 3.80
N VAL A 19 -5.24 -3.04 4.26
CA VAL A 19 -4.79 -3.94 5.34
C VAL A 19 -5.58 -3.71 6.62
N ILE A 20 -5.78 -2.44 7.00
CA ILE A 20 -6.55 -2.07 8.21
C ILE A 20 -8.01 -2.55 8.10
N VAL A 21 -8.65 -2.33 6.96
CA VAL A 21 -10.04 -2.75 6.73
C VAL A 21 -10.17 -4.27 6.76
N LEU A 22 -9.25 -5.01 6.14
CA LEU A 22 -9.23 -6.47 6.19
C LEU A 22 -9.05 -6.98 7.62
N LYS A 23 -8.14 -6.36 8.38
CA LYS A 23 -7.92 -6.75 9.78
C LYS A 23 -9.13 -6.43 10.67
N ALA A 24 -9.82 -5.32 10.41
CA ALA A 24 -11.04 -4.97 11.12
C ALA A 24 -12.16 -6.01 10.93
N CYS A 25 -12.20 -6.73 9.80
CA CYS A 25 -13.16 -7.83 9.60
C CYS A 25 -13.00 -8.98 10.62
N LEU A 26 -11.87 -9.05 11.31
CA LEU A 26 -11.62 -10.02 12.38
C LEU A 26 -11.92 -9.46 13.78
N ASP A 27 -12.33 -8.20 13.89
CA ASP A 27 -12.73 -7.59 15.15
C ASP A 27 -14.06 -8.16 15.64
N SER A 28 -14.17 -8.33 16.95
CA SER A 28 -15.34 -8.95 17.60
C SER A 28 -16.65 -8.24 17.31
N PHE A 29 -16.64 -6.91 17.15
CA PHE A 29 -17.82 -6.14 16.79
C PHE A 29 -18.26 -6.42 15.35
N LEU A 30 -17.32 -6.42 14.39
CA LEU A 30 -17.64 -6.69 12.99
C LEU A 30 -17.91 -8.19 12.72
N LEU A 31 -17.47 -9.10 13.57
CA LEU A 31 -17.88 -10.50 13.51
C LEU A 31 -19.36 -10.68 13.93
N GLN A 32 -19.87 -9.85 14.85
CA GLN A 32 -21.28 -9.86 15.26
C GLN A 32 -22.19 -9.08 14.29
N GLN A 33 -21.66 -8.06 13.65
CA GLN A 33 -22.37 -7.23 12.66
C GLN A 33 -21.51 -7.11 11.39
N PRO A 34 -21.40 -8.19 10.60
CA PRO A 34 -20.49 -8.22 9.47
C PRO A 34 -20.86 -7.18 8.41
N PRO A 35 -19.87 -6.50 7.82
CA PRO A 35 -20.12 -5.67 6.66
C PRO A 35 -20.70 -6.51 5.53
N LYS A 36 -21.59 -5.91 4.75
CA LYS A 36 -22.23 -6.53 3.60
C LYS A 36 -21.20 -6.93 2.54
N SER A 37 -20.26 -6.05 2.29
CA SER A 37 -19.11 -6.28 1.40
C SER A 37 -17.92 -5.42 1.80
N VAL A 38 -16.74 -5.86 1.41
CA VAL A 38 -15.45 -5.19 1.67
C VAL A 38 -14.77 -4.96 0.34
N ILE A 39 -14.24 -3.76 0.09
CA ILE A 39 -13.38 -3.49 -1.07
C ILE A 39 -12.03 -2.98 -0.64
N VAL A 40 -10.98 -3.51 -1.27
CA VAL A 40 -9.59 -3.03 -1.07
C VAL A 40 -8.97 -2.71 -2.41
N PHE A 41 -8.22 -1.60 -2.45
CA PHE A 41 -7.52 -1.14 -3.65
C PHE A 41 -6.03 -0.98 -3.37
N GLY A 42 -5.16 -1.63 -4.18
CA GLY A 42 -3.71 -1.50 -4.11
C GLY A 42 -3.13 -1.91 -2.76
N THR A 43 -3.72 -2.90 -2.09
CA THR A 43 -3.30 -3.34 -0.75
C THR A 43 -2.23 -4.42 -0.80
N SER A 44 -1.52 -4.59 0.30
CA SER A 44 -0.48 -5.60 0.48
C SER A 44 -1.05 -6.90 1.04
N TYR A 45 -0.51 -8.04 0.59
CA TYR A 45 -0.68 -9.36 1.21
C TYR A 45 0.49 -9.66 2.16
N ASP A 46 1.73 -9.40 1.71
CA ASP A 46 2.95 -9.45 2.50
C ASP A 46 3.57 -8.04 2.57
N VAL A 47 3.42 -7.38 3.73
CA VAL A 47 3.90 -6.01 3.92
C VAL A 47 5.41 -5.90 3.70
N LYS A 48 6.20 -6.89 4.16
CA LYS A 48 7.66 -6.92 3.93
C LYS A 48 8.00 -6.96 2.45
N ASN A 49 7.27 -7.75 1.66
CA ASN A 49 7.47 -7.82 0.22
C ASN A 49 7.10 -6.50 -0.47
N SER A 50 5.98 -5.89 -0.08
CA SER A 50 5.59 -4.56 -0.57
C SER A 50 6.61 -3.48 -0.20
N MET A 51 7.15 -3.49 1.02
CA MET A 51 8.21 -2.56 1.43
C MET A 51 9.48 -2.74 0.58
N LYS A 52 9.88 -3.98 0.27
CA LYS A 52 11.02 -4.24 -0.64
C LYS A 52 10.76 -3.72 -2.04
N PHE A 53 9.54 -3.90 -2.55
CA PHE A 53 9.15 -3.41 -3.86
C PHE A 53 9.24 -1.88 -3.96
N ILE A 54 8.88 -1.15 -2.91
CA ILE A 54 8.89 0.32 -2.85
C ILE A 54 10.24 0.93 -3.27
N TYR A 55 11.36 0.26 -2.97
CA TYR A 55 12.68 0.79 -3.31
C TYR A 55 13.39 0.06 -4.45
N ASN A 56 13.02 -1.20 -4.77
CA ASN A 56 13.69 -1.95 -5.82
C ASN A 56 12.87 -2.11 -7.12
N GLY A 57 11.55 -1.83 -7.07
CA GLY A 57 10.63 -1.92 -8.21
C GLY A 57 10.49 -3.32 -8.80
N ARG A 58 10.96 -4.36 -8.10
CA ARG A 58 11.02 -5.72 -8.63
C ARG A 58 9.77 -6.51 -8.28
N ILE A 59 9.14 -7.10 -9.31
CA ILE A 59 8.02 -8.03 -9.19
C ILE A 59 8.45 -9.37 -9.77
N ASP A 60 8.38 -10.43 -8.96
CA ASP A 60 8.52 -11.81 -9.43
C ASP A 60 7.12 -12.39 -9.68
N HIS A 61 6.80 -12.67 -10.94
CA HIS A 61 5.50 -13.19 -11.34
C HIS A 61 5.64 -14.30 -12.38
N ASN A 62 5.18 -15.50 -12.05
CA ASN A 62 5.23 -16.68 -12.93
C ASN A 62 6.62 -16.97 -13.53
N GLY A 63 7.69 -16.85 -12.71
CA GLY A 63 9.07 -17.04 -13.14
C GLY A 63 9.67 -15.90 -13.96
N ASN A 64 8.92 -14.84 -14.20
CA ASN A 64 9.39 -13.64 -14.88
C ASN A 64 9.63 -12.51 -13.89
N ILE A 65 10.67 -11.72 -14.14
CA ILE A 65 10.96 -10.52 -13.39
C ILE A 65 10.43 -9.31 -14.17
N ILE A 66 9.46 -8.60 -13.57
CA ILE A 66 8.99 -7.32 -14.04
C ILE A 66 9.66 -6.24 -13.20
N LYS A 67 10.19 -5.20 -13.83
CA LYS A 67 10.74 -4.04 -13.14
C LYS A 67 9.91 -2.81 -13.46
N LEU A 68 9.43 -2.14 -12.41
CA LEU A 68 8.83 -0.82 -12.48
C LEU A 68 9.81 0.20 -11.89
N THR A 69 9.75 1.43 -12.35
CA THR A 69 10.53 2.52 -11.74
C THR A 69 9.90 2.84 -10.38
N PRO A 70 10.63 2.69 -9.27
CA PRO A 70 10.12 3.05 -7.96
C PRO A 70 9.70 4.52 -7.88
N ASP A 71 8.73 4.82 -7.02
CA ASP A 71 8.32 6.18 -6.71
C ASP A 71 9.02 6.62 -5.41
N PRO A 72 9.79 7.73 -5.41
CA PRO A 72 10.46 8.25 -4.20
C PRO A 72 9.51 8.42 -3.02
N TRP A 73 8.25 8.75 -3.29
CA TRP A 73 7.20 8.89 -2.29
C TRP A 73 7.04 7.64 -1.41
N GLY A 74 7.16 6.46 -2.01
CA GLY A 74 7.07 5.20 -1.26
C GLY A 74 8.15 5.09 -0.18
N VAL A 75 9.40 5.40 -0.52
CA VAL A 75 10.52 5.37 0.44
C VAL A 75 10.38 6.47 1.49
N ILE A 76 9.92 7.67 1.11
CA ILE A 76 9.64 8.78 2.04
C ILE A 76 8.61 8.33 3.09
N VAL A 77 7.47 7.79 2.68
CA VAL A 77 6.42 7.33 3.60
C VAL A 77 6.91 6.17 4.47
N LEU A 78 7.64 5.22 3.90
CA LEU A 78 8.19 4.09 4.63
C LEU A 78 9.13 4.57 5.75
N LEU A 79 10.12 5.39 5.43
CA LEU A 79 11.08 5.90 6.40
C LEU A 79 10.43 6.87 7.40
N HIS A 80 9.45 7.67 6.98
CA HIS A 80 8.66 8.48 7.92
C HIS A 80 8.01 7.63 9.03
N ASN A 81 7.52 6.43 8.69
CA ASN A 81 6.83 5.57 9.65
C ASN A 81 7.78 4.72 10.52
N TYR A 82 8.97 4.36 10.03
CA TYR A 82 9.81 3.37 10.70
C TYR A 82 11.16 3.91 11.19
N LEU A 83 11.73 4.97 10.59
CA LEU A 83 13.07 5.44 10.92
C LEU A 83 13.21 5.89 12.38
N ASN A 84 12.14 6.38 12.99
CA ASN A 84 12.12 6.79 14.40
C ASN A 84 11.99 5.63 15.39
N GLN A 85 11.79 4.41 14.90
CA GLN A 85 11.61 3.21 15.73
C GLN A 85 12.88 2.36 15.81
N VAL A 86 13.94 2.74 15.07
CA VAL A 86 15.18 1.96 14.96
C VAL A 86 16.40 2.81 15.25
N ASP A 87 17.45 2.17 15.77
CA ASP A 87 18.76 2.82 15.96
C ASP A 87 19.68 2.52 14.77
N VAL A 88 19.95 3.54 13.99
CA VAL A 88 20.86 3.44 12.83
C VAL A 88 22.31 3.81 13.16
N GLY A 89 22.63 4.08 14.45
CA GLY A 89 23.97 4.38 14.92
C GLY A 89 24.38 5.86 14.79
N TYR A 90 23.47 6.73 14.36
CA TYR A 90 23.67 8.18 14.31
C TYR A 90 22.32 8.92 14.38
N PRO A 91 22.32 10.23 14.75
CA PRO A 91 21.09 11.02 14.82
C PRO A 91 20.37 11.09 13.45
N THR A 92 19.04 10.93 13.46
CA THR A 92 18.17 11.06 12.28
C THR A 92 17.04 12.06 12.49
N THR A 93 17.12 12.87 13.54
CA THR A 93 16.04 13.80 13.92
C THR A 93 15.75 14.83 12.83
N GLY A 94 16.77 15.33 12.15
CA GLY A 94 16.64 16.26 11.04
C GLY A 94 15.96 15.60 9.84
N VAL A 95 16.39 14.39 9.48
CA VAL A 95 15.78 13.60 8.41
C VAL A 95 14.30 13.32 8.72
N GLN A 96 13.97 12.90 9.94
CA GLN A 96 12.60 12.64 10.36
C GLN A 96 11.70 13.88 10.22
N LYS A 97 12.18 15.07 10.57
CA LYS A 97 11.44 16.33 10.40
C LYS A 97 11.21 16.64 8.92
N VAL A 98 12.21 16.46 8.06
CA VAL A 98 12.06 16.64 6.61
C VAL A 98 11.00 15.67 6.07
N LEU A 99 11.12 14.38 6.39
CA LEU A 99 10.13 13.37 5.95
C LEU A 99 8.71 13.73 6.43
N GLN A 100 8.56 14.23 7.66
CA GLN A 100 7.28 14.68 8.20
C GLN A 100 6.70 15.87 7.40
N LEU A 101 7.53 16.84 7.02
CA LEU A 101 7.11 17.97 6.19
C LEU A 101 6.68 17.49 4.80
N MET A 102 7.44 16.58 4.18
CA MET A 102 7.14 16.03 2.87
C MET A 102 5.81 15.26 2.85
N VAL A 103 5.52 14.42 3.86
CA VAL A 103 4.22 13.70 3.93
C VAL A 103 3.05 14.61 4.23
N ARG A 104 3.29 15.86 4.63
CA ARG A 104 2.26 16.91 4.83
C ARG A 104 2.15 17.87 3.66
N ASP A 105 2.78 17.55 2.52
CA ASP A 105 2.84 18.41 1.33
C ASP A 105 3.40 19.82 1.61
N GLN A 106 4.32 19.93 2.58
CA GLN A 106 5.01 21.18 2.97
C GLN A 106 6.41 21.25 2.32
N GLU A 107 6.45 21.19 0.98
CA GLU A 107 7.69 21.01 0.21
C GLU A 107 8.69 22.16 0.39
N ASP A 108 8.22 23.43 0.41
CA ASP A 108 9.10 24.58 0.60
C ASP A 108 9.83 24.52 1.94
N GLN A 109 9.12 24.22 3.04
CA GLN A 109 9.68 24.10 4.37
C GLN A 109 10.62 22.89 4.47
N ALA A 110 10.30 21.79 3.79
CA ALA A 110 11.17 20.62 3.71
C ALA A 110 12.48 20.98 3.01
N GLN A 111 12.43 21.73 1.90
CA GLN A 111 13.61 22.16 1.16
C GLN A 111 14.51 23.08 1.98
N ASP A 112 13.95 24.08 2.67
CA ASP A 112 14.69 24.96 3.57
C ASP A 112 15.43 24.14 4.65
N LEU A 113 14.74 23.20 5.28
CA LEU A 113 15.33 22.35 6.31
C LEU A 113 16.44 21.43 5.75
N ILE A 114 16.30 20.92 4.52
CA ILE A 114 17.34 20.10 3.85
C ILE A 114 18.63 20.91 3.66
N GLU A 115 18.54 22.20 3.35
CA GLU A 115 19.73 23.05 3.18
C GLU A 115 20.47 23.24 4.51
N ASP A 116 19.77 23.28 5.62
CA ASP A 116 20.34 23.42 6.98
C ASP A 116 20.95 22.11 7.52
N LEU A 117 20.59 20.94 6.97
CA LEU A 117 21.16 19.66 7.39
C LEU A 117 22.64 19.56 7.03
N VAL A 118 23.40 18.87 7.89
CA VAL A 118 24.82 18.62 7.70
C VAL A 118 25.19 17.15 7.87
N GLY A 119 26.37 16.76 7.41
CA GLY A 119 26.92 15.42 7.61
C GLY A 119 26.05 14.29 7.02
N GLN A 120 25.89 13.22 7.79
CA GLN A 120 25.18 12.00 7.36
C GLN A 120 23.68 12.23 7.09
N GLU A 121 23.03 13.10 7.86
CA GLU A 121 21.61 13.42 7.67
C GLU A 121 21.35 14.07 6.30
N LYS A 122 22.23 15.01 5.88
CA LYS A 122 22.11 15.66 4.57
C LYS A 122 22.33 14.68 3.41
N VAL A 123 23.27 13.76 3.57
CA VAL A 123 23.52 12.73 2.56
C VAL A 123 22.31 11.78 2.47
N LEU A 124 21.84 11.27 3.60
CA LEU A 124 20.74 10.34 3.67
C LEU A 124 19.45 10.89 3.02
N ILE A 125 19.07 12.13 3.37
CA ILE A 125 17.83 12.70 2.79
C ILE A 125 17.95 12.92 1.27
N LYS A 126 19.13 13.32 0.78
CA LYS A 126 19.36 13.46 -0.67
C LYS A 126 19.27 12.13 -1.40
N ASP A 127 19.78 11.06 -0.82
CA ASP A 127 19.71 9.72 -1.39
C ASP A 127 18.25 9.21 -1.41
N ILE A 128 17.49 9.44 -0.34
CA ILE A 128 16.05 9.11 -0.28
C ILE A 128 15.29 9.80 -1.41
N ILE A 129 15.45 11.12 -1.56
CA ILE A 129 14.70 11.91 -2.58
C ILE A 129 15.07 11.49 -4.00
N LYS A 130 16.32 11.14 -4.25
CA LYS A 130 16.81 10.73 -5.57
C LYS A 130 16.64 9.25 -5.85
N LEU A 131 16.14 8.45 -4.90
CA LEU A 131 16.14 6.99 -4.94
C LEU A 131 17.52 6.40 -5.27
N ASN A 132 18.58 7.07 -4.83
CA ASN A 132 19.86 6.43 -4.76
C ASN A 132 19.79 5.40 -3.64
N MET A 133 20.07 4.13 -3.95
CA MET A 133 20.06 3.06 -2.95
C MET A 133 21.52 2.68 -2.58
N PRO A 134 22.23 3.57 -1.85
CA PRO A 134 23.55 3.25 -1.36
C PRO A 134 23.47 2.14 -0.31
N ASP A 135 24.61 1.54 0.01
CA ASP A 135 24.70 0.48 1.03
C ASP A 135 24.10 0.95 2.37
N GLU A 136 24.21 2.23 2.68
CA GLU A 136 23.66 2.81 3.92
C GLU A 136 22.13 2.75 3.97
N LEU A 137 21.44 3.08 2.89
CA LEU A 137 19.98 3.00 2.86
C LEU A 137 19.51 1.54 2.88
N ASN A 138 20.21 0.63 2.20
CA ASN A 138 19.97 -0.80 2.29
C ASN A 138 20.18 -1.32 3.72
N ARG A 139 21.24 -0.88 4.41
CA ARG A 139 21.51 -1.22 5.82
C ARG A 139 20.37 -0.75 6.73
N ILE A 140 19.89 0.48 6.56
CA ILE A 140 18.76 1.02 7.32
C ILE A 140 17.51 0.16 7.09
N MET A 141 17.22 -0.23 5.83
CA MET A 141 16.10 -1.10 5.52
C MET A 141 16.21 -2.46 6.18
N ASP A 142 17.41 -3.05 6.24
CA ASP A 142 17.65 -4.33 6.90
C ASP A 142 17.42 -4.23 8.43
N ILE A 143 17.86 -3.14 9.06
CA ILE A 143 17.58 -2.86 10.48
C ILE A 143 16.06 -2.77 10.71
N ILE A 144 15.34 -2.01 9.89
CA ILE A 144 13.88 -1.89 9.98
C ILE A 144 13.21 -3.27 9.84
N PHE A 145 13.65 -4.11 8.90
CA PHE A 145 13.10 -5.45 8.70
C PHE A 145 13.39 -6.40 9.86
N GLN A 146 14.45 -6.16 10.61
CA GLN A 146 14.82 -6.92 11.79
C GLN A 146 14.09 -6.42 13.03
N ASP A 147 14.21 -5.14 13.35
CA ASP A 147 13.74 -4.56 14.61
C ASP A 147 12.22 -4.37 14.65
N CYS A 148 11.59 -4.15 13.47
CA CYS A 148 10.14 -4.00 13.33
C CYS A 148 9.46 -5.27 12.80
N ALA A 149 10.12 -6.43 12.83
CA ALA A 149 9.62 -7.69 12.24
C ALA A 149 8.21 -8.05 12.72
N ASP A 150 7.98 -8.06 14.03
CA ASP A 150 6.67 -8.41 14.63
C ASP A 150 5.56 -7.47 14.19
N GLN A 151 5.86 -6.16 14.09
CA GLN A 151 4.89 -5.17 13.62
C GLN A 151 4.56 -5.39 12.14
N ILE A 152 5.57 -5.63 11.30
CA ILE A 152 5.41 -5.89 9.87
C ILE A 152 4.60 -7.17 9.64
N GLU A 153 4.87 -8.23 10.40
CA GLU A 153 4.13 -9.49 10.33
C GLU A 153 2.68 -9.33 10.80
N ASN A 154 2.46 -8.61 11.90
CA ASN A 154 1.12 -8.34 12.41
C ASN A 154 0.24 -7.58 11.42
N PHE A 155 0.82 -6.74 10.56
CA PHE A 155 0.12 -6.05 9.48
C PHE A 155 0.10 -6.83 8.16
N SER A 156 0.73 -8.00 8.05
CA SER A 156 0.75 -8.77 6.81
C SER A 156 -0.45 -9.72 6.72
N PRO A 157 -1.42 -9.50 5.81
CA PRO A 157 -2.59 -10.36 5.62
C PRO A 157 -2.27 -11.84 5.44
N LYS A 158 -1.12 -12.19 4.88
CA LYS A 158 -0.69 -13.58 4.67
C LYS A 158 -0.73 -14.46 5.93
N TYR A 159 -0.66 -13.86 7.11
CA TYR A 159 -0.70 -14.61 8.38
C TYR A 159 -2.10 -14.82 8.94
N TRP A 160 -3.10 -14.05 8.46
CA TRP A 160 -4.41 -14.04 9.09
C TRP A 160 -5.61 -13.90 8.15
N CYS A 161 -5.43 -13.53 6.87
CA CYS A 161 -6.55 -13.27 5.95
C CYS A 161 -7.44 -14.48 5.69
N LYS A 162 -6.93 -15.72 5.84
CA LYS A 162 -7.70 -16.96 5.72
C LYS A 162 -8.85 -17.07 6.73
N ASN A 163 -8.81 -16.28 7.80
CA ASN A 163 -9.87 -16.23 8.80
C ASN A 163 -11.00 -15.23 8.43
N ILE A 164 -10.87 -14.51 7.32
CA ILE A 164 -11.89 -13.58 6.84
C ILE A 164 -12.94 -14.36 6.06
N ASN A 165 -14.20 -14.28 6.53
CA ASN A 165 -15.35 -14.93 5.90
C ASN A 165 -16.20 -13.96 5.05
N ASN A 166 -15.89 -12.67 5.11
CA ASN A 166 -16.60 -11.64 4.35
C ASN A 166 -16.33 -11.78 2.85
N GLU A 167 -17.28 -11.31 2.04
CA GLU A 167 -17.08 -11.14 0.62
C GLU A 167 -16.16 -9.94 0.38
N VAL A 168 -15.00 -10.19 -0.26
CA VAL A 168 -13.94 -9.20 -0.46
C VAL A 168 -13.74 -8.92 -1.94
N TYR A 169 -13.88 -7.67 -2.33
CA TYR A 169 -13.57 -7.15 -3.66
C TYR A 169 -12.16 -6.57 -3.66
N ILE A 170 -11.29 -7.12 -4.49
CA ILE A 170 -9.88 -6.74 -4.57
C ILE A 170 -9.63 -6.06 -5.91
N MET A 171 -9.20 -4.81 -5.88
CA MET A 171 -8.85 -4.06 -7.08
C MET A 171 -7.39 -3.61 -7.03
N HIS A 172 -6.67 -3.72 -8.15
CA HIS A 172 -5.27 -3.30 -8.22
C HIS A 172 -4.91 -2.75 -9.60
N GLY A 173 -4.01 -1.79 -9.66
CA GLY A 173 -3.42 -1.30 -10.89
C GLY A 173 -2.21 -2.15 -11.31
N MET A 174 -2.16 -2.63 -12.54
CA MET A 174 -1.02 -3.40 -13.05
C MET A 174 0.31 -2.62 -13.03
N HIS A 175 0.22 -1.30 -13.13
CA HIS A 175 1.38 -0.39 -13.15
C HIS A 175 1.53 0.40 -11.84
N ASP A 176 1.04 -0.17 -10.74
CA ASP A 176 1.21 0.42 -9.41
C ASP A 176 2.69 0.38 -9.01
N THR A 177 3.26 1.55 -8.67
CA THR A 177 4.67 1.73 -8.30
C THR A 177 4.89 1.77 -6.78
N LEU A 178 3.83 1.65 -5.97
CA LEU A 178 3.89 1.64 -4.51
C LEU A 178 3.57 0.27 -3.91
N SER A 179 2.71 -0.52 -4.56
CA SER A 179 2.40 -1.89 -4.17
C SER A 179 2.36 -2.79 -5.41
N PRO A 180 3.04 -3.95 -5.44
CA PRO A 180 3.02 -4.81 -6.61
C PRO A 180 1.64 -5.50 -6.74
N PHE A 181 1.07 -5.50 -7.93
CA PHE A 181 -0.24 -6.12 -8.19
C PHE A 181 -0.31 -7.60 -7.82
N THR A 182 0.84 -8.28 -7.77
CA THR A 182 0.97 -9.67 -7.35
C THR A 182 0.57 -9.89 -5.89
N GLU A 183 0.60 -8.87 -5.06
CA GLU A 183 0.10 -8.94 -3.69
C GLU A 183 -1.42 -9.17 -3.66
N SER A 184 -2.16 -8.50 -4.56
CA SER A 184 -3.60 -8.74 -4.71
C SER A 184 -3.92 -10.13 -5.25
N ILE A 185 -3.09 -10.68 -6.15
CA ILE A 185 -3.27 -12.07 -6.63
C ILE A 185 -3.06 -13.07 -5.49
N LYS A 186 -2.04 -12.86 -4.64
CA LYS A 186 -1.79 -13.72 -3.47
C LYS A 186 -2.91 -13.62 -2.45
N LEU A 187 -3.41 -12.41 -2.21
CA LEU A 187 -4.52 -12.16 -1.30
C LEU A 187 -5.79 -12.88 -1.77
N ASP A 188 -6.12 -12.78 -3.07
CA ASP A 188 -7.25 -13.48 -3.68
C ASP A 188 -7.15 -15.00 -3.54
N ASN A 189 -5.97 -15.56 -3.76
CA ASN A 189 -5.73 -17.00 -3.61
C ASN A 189 -5.93 -17.53 -2.18
N ASP A 190 -5.73 -16.69 -1.17
CA ASP A 190 -5.81 -17.09 0.25
C ASP A 190 -7.15 -16.75 0.91
N LEU A 191 -7.94 -15.86 0.32
CA LEU A 191 -9.28 -15.54 0.79
C LEU A 191 -10.28 -16.60 0.31
N SER A 192 -11.23 -16.97 1.17
CA SER A 192 -12.25 -17.99 0.85
C SER A 192 -13.35 -17.46 -0.07
N ASN A 193 -13.60 -16.16 -0.06
CA ASN A 193 -14.66 -15.50 -0.83
C ASN A 193 -14.18 -14.14 -1.33
N SER A 194 -13.59 -14.11 -2.52
CA SER A 194 -13.03 -12.88 -3.08
C SER A 194 -13.29 -12.75 -4.59
N HIS A 195 -13.25 -11.51 -5.05
CA HIS A 195 -13.37 -11.12 -6.45
C HIS A 195 -12.18 -10.23 -6.80
N LEU A 196 -11.36 -10.65 -7.75
CA LEU A 196 -10.15 -9.93 -8.14
C LEU A 196 -10.34 -9.17 -9.46
N PHE A 197 -9.94 -7.89 -9.48
CA PHE A 197 -9.85 -7.08 -10.69
C PHE A 197 -8.51 -6.37 -10.80
N ILE A 198 -7.65 -6.83 -11.72
CA ILE A 198 -6.39 -6.15 -12.06
C ILE A 198 -6.64 -5.26 -13.28
N SER A 199 -6.48 -3.95 -13.07
CA SER A 199 -6.73 -2.94 -14.12
C SER A 199 -5.43 -2.50 -14.79
N GLY A 200 -5.43 -2.45 -16.13
CA GLY A 200 -4.31 -1.89 -16.90
C GLY A 200 -4.24 -0.36 -16.91
N ILE A 201 -5.31 0.34 -16.48
CA ILE A 201 -5.35 1.81 -16.54
C ILE A 201 -5.04 2.50 -15.22
N PHE A 202 -5.12 1.79 -14.09
CA PHE A 202 -4.82 2.38 -12.80
C PHE A 202 -3.35 2.23 -12.44
N LYS A 203 -2.77 3.34 -11.95
CA LYS A 203 -1.58 3.39 -11.12
C LYS A 203 -2.03 3.70 -9.70
N HIS A 204 -1.17 3.58 -8.71
CA HIS A 204 -1.57 3.76 -7.30
C HIS A 204 -2.27 5.10 -7.01
N ARG A 205 -1.81 6.19 -7.64
CA ARG A 205 -2.31 7.57 -7.40
C ARG A 205 -2.98 8.22 -8.60
N VAL A 206 -2.79 7.71 -9.81
CA VAL A 206 -3.24 8.34 -11.05
C VAL A 206 -3.66 7.33 -12.11
N LEU A 207 -4.39 7.79 -13.13
CA LEU A 207 -4.71 7.00 -14.31
C LEU A 207 -3.52 7.03 -15.29
N SER A 208 -3.25 5.90 -15.95
CA SER A 208 -2.23 5.84 -17.01
C SER A 208 -2.64 6.69 -18.21
N SER A 209 -1.73 7.57 -18.66
CA SER A 209 -1.93 8.41 -19.84
C SER A 209 -1.67 7.68 -21.18
N GLU A 210 -0.95 6.56 -21.14
CA GLU A 210 -0.37 5.90 -22.33
C GLU A 210 -1.31 4.91 -23.05
N ILE A 211 -2.56 4.78 -22.60
CA ILE A 211 -3.51 3.79 -23.10
C ILE A 211 -4.48 4.42 -24.09
N SER A 212 -4.80 3.68 -25.18
CA SER A 212 -5.76 4.15 -26.20
C SER A 212 -7.14 4.46 -25.58
N ILE A 213 -7.87 5.41 -26.20
CA ILE A 213 -9.21 5.82 -25.76
C ILE A 213 -10.16 4.62 -25.67
N PHE A 214 -10.11 3.72 -26.64
CA PHE A 214 -10.96 2.54 -26.67
C PHE A 214 -10.67 1.58 -25.51
N SER A 215 -9.39 1.36 -25.19
CA SER A 215 -8.99 0.54 -24.04
C SER A 215 -9.41 1.20 -22.72
N LYS A 216 -9.33 2.53 -22.61
CA LYS A 216 -9.83 3.27 -21.44
C LYS A 216 -11.32 3.04 -21.22
N TRP A 217 -12.14 3.15 -22.29
CA TRP A 217 -13.58 2.89 -22.20
C TRP A 217 -13.90 1.47 -21.75
N LYS A 218 -13.23 0.47 -22.31
CA LYS A 218 -13.41 -0.93 -21.94
C LYS A 218 -13.08 -1.18 -20.47
N GLU A 219 -11.96 -0.67 -20.00
CA GLU A 219 -11.53 -0.81 -18.60
C GLU A 219 -12.44 -0.03 -17.65
N THR A 220 -12.91 1.17 -18.04
CA THR A 220 -13.88 1.95 -17.25
C THR A 220 -15.19 1.17 -17.07
N LEU A 221 -15.71 0.53 -18.13
CA LEU A 221 -16.91 -0.31 -18.03
C LEU A 221 -16.69 -1.48 -17.08
N LYS A 222 -15.55 -2.17 -17.16
CA LYS A 222 -15.22 -3.26 -16.22
C LYS A 222 -15.15 -2.76 -14.77
N THR A 223 -14.54 -1.59 -14.56
CA THR A 223 -14.46 -0.96 -13.23
C THR A 223 -15.86 -0.66 -12.69
N ILE A 224 -16.74 -0.08 -13.52
CA ILE A 224 -18.13 0.23 -13.12
C ILE A 224 -18.88 -1.06 -12.76
N LEU A 225 -18.74 -2.11 -13.55
CA LEU A 225 -19.37 -3.40 -13.27
C LEU A 225 -18.84 -3.99 -11.96
N PHE A 226 -17.53 -4.00 -11.76
CA PHE A 226 -16.90 -4.50 -10.54
C PHE A 226 -17.36 -3.72 -9.29
N LEU A 227 -17.37 -2.40 -9.35
CA LEU A 227 -17.88 -1.56 -8.27
C LEU A 227 -19.39 -1.75 -8.04
N SER A 228 -20.17 -1.96 -9.12
CA SER A 228 -21.60 -2.26 -9.01
C SER A 228 -21.84 -3.57 -8.24
N GLN A 229 -21.03 -4.61 -8.46
CA GLN A 229 -21.10 -5.86 -7.71
C GLN A 229 -20.81 -5.62 -6.22
N TYR A 230 -19.74 -4.90 -5.91
CA TYR A 230 -19.42 -4.51 -4.54
C TYR A 230 -20.57 -3.81 -3.83
N TYR A 231 -21.18 -2.79 -4.45
CA TYR A 231 -22.30 -2.06 -3.83
C TYR A 231 -23.56 -2.91 -3.66
N ARG A 232 -23.76 -3.91 -4.50
CA ARG A 232 -24.90 -4.82 -4.40
C ARG A 232 -24.65 -6.00 -3.45
N GLY A 233 -23.39 -6.20 -2.99
CA GLY A 233 -23.01 -7.32 -2.14
C GLY A 233 -23.25 -8.67 -2.83
N GLY A 234 -22.67 -8.86 -4.01
CA GLY A 234 -22.75 -10.13 -4.74
C GLY A 234 -24.15 -10.53 -5.27
N LEU A 235 -25.14 -9.66 -5.18
CA LEU A 235 -26.53 -9.95 -5.61
C LEU A 235 -26.77 -9.83 -7.13
N LEU A 236 -25.73 -9.96 -7.95
CA LEU A 236 -25.91 -10.17 -9.39
C LEU A 236 -25.60 -11.63 -9.71
N PRO A 237 -26.51 -12.30 -10.43
CA PRO A 237 -26.26 -13.65 -10.93
C PRO A 237 -25.12 -13.71 -11.93
#